data_2835cadf6f88575dc2551f848056df3b
#
_entry.id   2835cadf6f88575dc2551f848056df3b
#
_cell.length_a   1.000
_cell.length_b   1.000
_cell.length_c   1.000
_cell.angle_alpha   90.00
_cell.angle_beta   90.00
_cell.angle_gamma   90.00
#
_symmetry.space_group_name_H-M   'P 1'
#
loop_
_entity.id
_entity.type
_entity.pdbx_description
1 polymer ?
#
loop_
_entity_poly.entity_id
_entity_poly.type
_entity_poly.pdbx_seq_one_letter_code
_entity_poly.pdbx_strand_id
1 'polypeptide(L)'
;MSRIALYPGSFDPVTNGHLDVVRQAVGLCDRLVVAVAIHAGKKPLFSTEERLGMLREVCSPIAQAAGCAFDCTTYDNLTVTAARKLGATIMIRGLRDGTDLDYEMQLAGMNEAMAPDVHTVFVPASVGVRPITATLVRQIAQMGGDFSAFVPSSVRSEEHTSELQSHVNLVC
;
A
#
# COMPACT_ATOMS: atom_id res chain seq x y z
N MET A 1 -18.94 16.69 -8.03
CA MET A 1 -17.96 15.76 -8.61
C MET A 1 -17.43 14.87 -7.50
N SER A 2 -17.37 13.56 -7.71
CA SER A 2 -16.83 12.62 -6.70
C SER A 2 -15.29 12.73 -6.67
N ARG A 3 -14.72 12.85 -5.48
CA ARG A 3 -13.25 12.87 -5.27
C ARG A 3 -12.75 11.44 -5.22
N ILE A 4 -12.08 10.99 -6.27
CA ILE A 4 -11.47 9.67 -6.34
C ILE A 4 -9.99 9.80 -6.03
N ALA A 5 -9.52 9.05 -5.03
CA ALA A 5 -8.12 8.98 -4.65
C ALA A 5 -7.52 7.61 -4.99
N LEU A 6 -6.29 7.61 -5.50
CA LEU A 6 -5.46 6.43 -5.71
C LEU A 6 -4.40 6.35 -4.62
N TYR A 7 -4.30 5.22 -3.94
CA TYR A 7 -3.19 4.89 -3.06
C TYR A 7 -2.35 3.76 -3.67
N PRO A 8 -1.25 4.09 -4.36
CA PRO A 8 -0.39 3.10 -5.02
C PRO A 8 0.67 2.55 -4.07
N GLY A 9 0.98 1.26 -4.22
CA GLY A 9 2.06 0.62 -3.44
C GLY A 9 2.29 -0.82 -3.86
N SER A 10 3.31 -1.47 -3.30
CA SER A 10 3.53 -2.91 -3.50
C SER A 10 2.67 -3.78 -2.57
N PHE A 11 2.40 -3.32 -1.35
CA PHE A 11 1.62 -4.02 -0.32
C PHE A 11 2.04 -5.49 -0.14
N ASP A 12 3.31 -5.71 -0.01
CA ASP A 12 3.93 -7.04 0.04
C ASP A 12 4.74 -7.24 1.35
N PRO A 13 4.05 -7.53 2.47
CA PRO A 13 2.59 -7.50 2.66
C PRO A 13 2.02 -6.10 2.93
N VAL A 14 0.68 -6.02 3.10
CA VAL A 14 0.05 -4.88 3.75
C VAL A 14 0.49 -4.81 5.21
N THR A 15 0.80 -3.61 5.71
CA THR A 15 1.31 -3.38 7.08
C THR A 15 0.40 -2.45 7.86
N ASN A 16 0.59 -2.37 9.18
CA ASN A 16 -0.11 -1.40 10.02
C ASN A 16 0.17 0.05 9.59
N GLY A 17 1.35 0.33 9.01
CA GLY A 17 1.65 1.63 8.41
C GLY A 17 0.78 1.93 7.19
N HIS A 18 0.54 0.96 6.32
CA HIS A 18 -0.39 1.13 5.20
C HIS A 18 -1.82 1.38 5.67
N LEU A 19 -2.28 0.68 6.71
CA LEU A 19 -3.61 0.89 7.27
C LEU A 19 -3.78 2.27 7.91
N ASP A 20 -2.72 2.80 8.52
CA ASP A 20 -2.73 4.16 9.07
C ASP A 20 -2.98 5.20 7.97
N VAL A 21 -2.30 5.07 6.83
CA VAL A 21 -2.54 5.91 5.65
C VAL A 21 -3.97 5.75 5.13
N VAL A 22 -4.48 4.52 5.03
CA VAL A 22 -5.86 4.26 4.58
C VAL A 22 -6.88 4.94 5.50
N ARG A 23 -6.72 4.83 6.84
CA ARG A 23 -7.62 5.47 7.81
C ARG A 23 -7.69 6.99 7.64
N GLN A 24 -6.57 7.62 7.29
CA GLN A 24 -6.54 9.05 7.04
C GLN A 24 -7.09 9.39 5.65
N ALA A 25 -6.76 8.60 4.62
CA ALA A 25 -7.14 8.84 3.23
C ALA A 25 -8.66 8.76 3.01
N VAL A 26 -9.37 7.86 3.70
CA VAL A 26 -10.83 7.71 3.55
C VAL A 26 -11.61 8.97 3.97
N GLY A 27 -11.02 9.83 4.80
CA GLY A 27 -11.59 11.14 5.15
C GLY A 27 -11.36 12.24 4.10
N LEU A 28 -10.51 11.98 3.11
CA LEU A 28 -10.11 12.97 2.10
C LEU A 28 -10.84 12.80 0.76
N CYS A 29 -11.49 11.67 0.54
CA CYS A 29 -12.10 11.30 -0.74
C CYS A 29 -13.44 10.60 -0.56
N ASP A 30 -14.22 10.57 -1.63
CA ASP A 30 -15.51 9.87 -1.68
C ASP A 30 -15.32 8.40 -2.11
N ARG A 31 -14.22 8.13 -2.84
CA ARG A 31 -13.79 6.78 -3.24
C ARG A 31 -12.28 6.65 -3.14
N LEU A 32 -11.81 5.64 -2.42
CA LEU A 32 -10.40 5.25 -2.33
C LEU A 32 -10.15 3.99 -3.16
N VAL A 33 -9.20 4.06 -4.09
CA VAL A 33 -8.71 2.90 -4.83
C VAL A 33 -7.29 2.60 -4.36
N VAL A 34 -7.06 1.44 -3.76
CA VAL A 34 -5.71 0.96 -3.43
C VAL A 34 -5.18 0.13 -4.60
N ALA A 35 -4.06 0.54 -5.19
CA ALA A 35 -3.53 -0.11 -6.39
C ALA A 35 -2.19 -0.78 -6.14
N VAL A 36 -2.14 -2.08 -6.38
CA VAL A 36 -0.93 -2.91 -6.25
C VAL A 36 -0.08 -2.76 -7.50
N ALA A 37 1.14 -2.25 -7.35
CA ALA A 37 2.10 -2.18 -8.43
C ALA A 37 2.66 -3.58 -8.76
N ILE A 38 2.60 -3.96 -10.02
CA ILE A 38 3.21 -5.18 -10.55
C ILE A 38 4.49 -4.79 -11.29
N HIS A 39 5.63 -5.26 -10.79
CA HIS A 39 6.93 -5.01 -11.41
C HIS A 39 7.48 -6.30 -12.02
N ALA A 40 7.68 -6.31 -13.33
CA ALA A 40 8.40 -7.39 -14.00
C ALA A 40 9.82 -7.51 -13.42
N GLY A 41 10.20 -8.72 -12.99
CA GLY A 41 11.55 -9.00 -12.47
C GLY A 41 11.73 -8.89 -10.96
N LYS A 42 10.73 -8.43 -10.18
CA LYS A 42 10.74 -8.57 -8.72
C LYS A 42 9.97 -9.82 -8.32
N LYS A 43 10.59 -10.68 -7.49
CA LYS A 43 9.88 -11.82 -6.88
C LYS A 43 9.21 -11.31 -5.59
N PRO A 44 7.88 -11.17 -5.56
CA PRO A 44 7.18 -10.76 -4.35
C PRO A 44 7.14 -11.89 -3.33
N LEU A 45 6.90 -11.54 -2.06
CA LEU A 45 6.68 -12.51 -0.98
C LEU A 45 5.29 -13.17 -1.12
N PHE A 46 4.28 -12.35 -1.41
CA PHE A 46 2.90 -12.79 -1.63
C PHE A 46 2.48 -12.61 -3.08
N SER A 47 1.70 -13.55 -3.60
CA SER A 47 1.09 -13.43 -4.93
C SER A 47 0.22 -12.17 -5.05
N THR A 48 -0.11 -11.80 -6.26
CA THR A 48 -0.98 -10.65 -6.51
C THR A 48 -2.38 -10.85 -5.92
N GLU A 49 -2.93 -12.06 -6.05
CA GLU A 49 -4.24 -12.44 -5.51
C GLU A 49 -4.25 -12.35 -3.98
N GLU A 50 -3.23 -12.86 -3.31
CA GLU A 50 -3.12 -12.79 -1.84
C GLU A 50 -3.05 -11.33 -1.37
N ARG A 51 -2.21 -10.50 -2.01
CA ARG A 51 -2.12 -9.07 -1.67
C ARG A 51 -3.44 -8.34 -1.85
N LEU A 52 -4.17 -8.59 -2.94
CA LEU A 52 -5.51 -8.02 -3.15
C LEU A 52 -6.53 -8.56 -2.13
N GLY A 53 -6.47 -9.85 -1.80
CA GLY A 53 -7.31 -10.47 -0.78
C GLY A 53 -7.12 -9.81 0.59
N MET A 54 -5.88 -9.71 1.05
CA MET A 54 -5.52 -9.03 2.30
C MET A 54 -6.00 -7.56 2.32
N LEU A 55 -5.78 -6.81 1.23
CA LEU A 55 -6.21 -5.42 1.13
C LEU A 55 -7.73 -5.29 1.23
N ARG A 56 -8.51 -6.15 0.55
CA ARG A 56 -9.97 -6.14 0.65
C ARG A 56 -10.43 -6.40 2.07
N GLU A 57 -9.87 -7.42 2.71
CA GLU A 57 -10.24 -7.82 4.06
C GLU A 57 -10.00 -6.69 5.09
N VAL A 58 -8.84 -6.03 5.03
CA VAL A 58 -8.47 -5.05 6.07
C VAL A 58 -8.92 -3.62 5.76
N CYS A 59 -9.02 -3.23 4.48
CA CYS A 59 -9.36 -1.86 4.13
C CYS A 59 -10.85 -1.63 3.94
N SER A 60 -11.62 -2.64 3.49
CA SER A 60 -13.07 -2.47 3.28
C SER A 60 -13.83 -2.06 4.54
N PRO A 61 -13.59 -2.65 5.73
CA PRO A 61 -14.27 -2.21 6.95
C PRO A 61 -13.92 -0.76 7.34
N ILE A 62 -12.66 -0.34 7.11
CA ILE A 62 -12.21 1.03 7.40
C ILE A 62 -12.95 2.03 6.52
N ALA A 63 -13.01 1.76 5.22
CA ALA A 63 -13.69 2.63 4.26
C ALA A 63 -15.21 2.68 4.51
N GLN A 64 -15.83 1.53 4.78
CA GLN A 64 -17.26 1.43 5.11
C GLN A 64 -17.61 2.26 6.35
N ALA A 65 -16.82 2.17 7.41
CA ALA A 65 -17.01 2.94 8.63
C ALA A 65 -16.92 4.46 8.42
N ALA A 66 -16.14 4.89 7.41
CA ALA A 66 -15.98 6.30 7.03
C ALA A 66 -17.00 6.76 5.96
N GLY A 67 -17.85 5.88 5.45
CA GLY A 67 -18.76 6.19 4.34
C GLY A 67 -18.04 6.44 3.01
N CYS A 68 -16.80 5.97 2.86
CA CYS A 68 -16.00 6.07 1.65
C CYS A 68 -16.16 4.79 0.80
N ALA A 69 -16.39 4.93 -0.50
CA ALA A 69 -16.35 3.78 -1.40
C ALA A 69 -14.92 3.25 -1.50
N PHE A 70 -14.78 1.92 -1.52
CA PHE A 70 -13.47 1.26 -1.55
C PHE A 70 -13.37 0.28 -2.73
N ASP A 71 -12.19 0.27 -3.35
CA ASP A 71 -11.82 -0.71 -4.34
C ASP A 71 -10.32 -1.02 -4.27
N CYS A 72 -9.90 -2.18 -4.76
CA CYS A 72 -8.49 -2.49 -4.96
C CYS A 72 -8.24 -3.17 -6.31
N THR A 73 -7.15 -2.80 -6.95
CA THR A 73 -6.79 -3.26 -8.29
C THR A 73 -5.27 -3.40 -8.43
N THR A 74 -4.83 -3.78 -9.61
CA THR A 74 -3.42 -3.85 -9.98
C THR A 74 -3.11 -2.88 -11.11
N TYR A 75 -1.84 -2.51 -11.24
CA TYR A 75 -1.33 -1.79 -12.40
C TYR A 75 0.13 -2.17 -12.67
N ASP A 76 0.53 -2.12 -13.95
CA ASP A 76 1.85 -2.50 -14.47
C ASP A 76 2.50 -1.40 -15.32
N ASN A 77 1.92 -0.21 -15.28
CA ASN A 77 2.35 0.97 -16.05
C ASN A 77 2.72 2.14 -15.14
N LEU A 78 2.82 3.35 -15.67
CA LEU A 78 3.06 4.56 -14.86
C LEU A 78 1.89 4.81 -13.91
N THR A 79 2.19 5.14 -12.66
CA THR A 79 1.19 5.40 -11.62
C THR A 79 0.19 6.48 -12.03
N VAL A 80 0.64 7.54 -12.71
CA VAL A 80 -0.24 8.61 -13.22
C VAL A 80 -1.16 8.12 -14.34
N THR A 81 -0.71 7.18 -15.17
CA THR A 81 -1.55 6.53 -16.18
C THR A 81 -2.64 5.68 -15.53
N ALA A 82 -2.28 4.93 -14.49
CA ALA A 82 -3.24 4.18 -13.69
C ALA A 82 -4.26 5.11 -13.01
N ALA A 83 -3.81 6.22 -12.41
CA ALA A 83 -4.68 7.21 -11.79
C ALA A 83 -5.73 7.75 -12.78
N ARG A 84 -5.31 8.21 -13.95
CA ARG A 84 -6.22 8.70 -15.00
C ARG A 84 -7.21 7.65 -15.48
N LYS A 85 -6.76 6.41 -15.69
CA LYS A 85 -7.62 5.29 -16.09
C LYS A 85 -8.71 4.99 -15.06
N LEU A 86 -8.42 5.19 -13.78
CA LEU A 86 -9.35 5.00 -12.68
C LEU A 86 -10.20 6.25 -12.38
N GLY A 87 -9.97 7.35 -13.08
CA GLY A 87 -10.63 8.65 -12.85
C GLY A 87 -10.17 9.31 -11.54
N ALA A 88 -9.03 8.91 -10.97
CA ALA A 88 -8.49 9.49 -9.76
C ALA A 88 -7.80 10.82 -10.06
N THR A 89 -8.17 11.85 -9.31
CA THR A 89 -7.55 13.19 -9.33
C THR A 89 -6.65 13.44 -8.13
N ILE A 90 -6.63 12.52 -7.18
CA ILE A 90 -5.82 12.57 -5.96
C ILE A 90 -4.93 11.33 -5.91
N MET A 91 -3.64 11.51 -5.67
CA MET A 91 -2.69 10.42 -5.40
C MET A 91 -2.23 10.52 -3.95
N ILE A 92 -2.53 9.51 -3.14
CA ILE A 92 -2.15 9.46 -1.73
C ILE A 92 -0.75 8.85 -1.60
N ARG A 93 0.10 9.52 -0.84
CA ARG A 93 1.44 9.04 -0.49
C ARG A 93 1.68 9.19 1.02
N GLY A 94 2.04 8.09 1.68
CA GLY A 94 2.41 8.11 3.10
C GLY A 94 3.83 8.63 3.30
N LEU A 95 4.05 9.46 4.32
CA LEU A 95 5.35 9.96 4.73
C LEU A 95 5.67 9.52 6.16
N ARG A 96 6.84 8.94 6.40
CA ARG A 96 7.30 8.52 7.72
C ARG A 96 8.30 9.49 8.34
N ASP A 97 9.19 10.04 7.51
CA ASP A 97 10.26 10.93 7.93
C ASP A 97 10.71 11.88 6.79
N GLY A 98 11.74 12.68 7.06
CA GLY A 98 12.28 13.63 6.09
C GLY A 98 12.97 12.97 4.89
N THR A 99 13.53 11.78 5.05
CA THR A 99 14.17 11.04 3.95
C THR A 99 13.13 10.55 2.94
N ASP A 100 11.98 10.09 3.42
CA ASP A 100 10.85 9.78 2.55
C ASP A 100 10.39 11.03 1.79
N LEU A 101 10.31 12.19 2.49
CA LEU A 101 9.82 13.43 1.90
C LEU A 101 10.64 13.88 0.69
N ASP A 102 11.96 13.84 0.76
CA ASP A 102 12.82 14.27 -0.35
C ASP A 102 12.57 13.46 -1.62
N TYR A 103 12.47 12.15 -1.49
CA TYR A 103 12.16 11.26 -2.60
C TYR A 103 10.73 11.47 -3.14
N GLU A 104 9.76 11.54 -2.24
CA GLU A 104 8.35 11.70 -2.60
C GLU A 104 8.07 13.06 -3.26
N MET A 105 8.77 14.13 -2.86
CA MET A 105 8.66 15.46 -3.51
C MET A 105 9.20 15.42 -4.94
N GLN A 106 10.33 14.72 -5.19
CA GLN A 106 10.85 14.57 -6.56
C GLN A 106 9.84 13.78 -7.43
N LEU A 107 9.31 12.68 -6.89
CA LEU A 107 8.32 11.87 -7.59
C LEU A 107 7.04 12.65 -7.87
N ALA A 108 6.55 13.44 -6.90
CA ALA A 108 5.37 14.28 -7.08
C ALA A 108 5.57 15.33 -8.17
N GLY A 109 6.71 15.99 -8.21
CA GLY A 109 7.03 16.97 -9.27
C GLY A 109 7.06 16.35 -10.66
N MET A 110 7.64 15.15 -10.80
CA MET A 110 7.62 14.41 -12.06
C MET A 110 6.20 13.97 -12.46
N ASN A 111 5.41 13.51 -11.51
CA ASN A 111 4.02 13.12 -11.73
C ASN A 111 3.16 14.31 -12.17
N GLU A 112 3.32 15.47 -11.54
CA GLU A 112 2.62 16.71 -11.90
C GLU A 112 2.96 17.15 -13.34
N ALA A 113 4.23 17.08 -13.73
CA ALA A 113 4.65 17.41 -15.10
C ALA A 113 4.02 16.48 -16.15
N MET A 114 3.83 15.19 -15.83
CA MET A 114 3.21 14.21 -16.73
C MET A 114 1.67 14.23 -16.67
N ALA A 115 1.09 14.57 -15.53
CA ALA A 115 -0.34 14.52 -15.27
C ALA A 115 -0.78 15.65 -14.32
N PRO A 116 -0.87 16.92 -14.81
CA PRO A 116 -1.21 18.07 -13.98
C PRO A 116 -2.64 18.01 -13.40
N ASP A 117 -3.47 17.10 -13.88
CA ASP A 117 -4.82 16.82 -13.40
C ASP A 117 -4.85 15.83 -12.21
N VAL A 118 -3.70 15.26 -11.80
CA VAL A 118 -3.58 14.34 -10.68
C VAL A 118 -2.68 14.94 -9.59
N HIS A 119 -3.28 15.34 -8.47
CA HIS A 119 -2.57 16.00 -7.38
C HIS A 119 -2.06 15.03 -6.33
N THR A 120 -0.79 15.12 -5.96
CA THR A 120 -0.22 14.31 -4.87
C THR A 120 -0.56 14.92 -3.52
N VAL A 121 -1.10 14.10 -2.62
CA VAL A 121 -1.39 14.45 -1.23
C VAL A 121 -0.53 13.58 -0.32
N PHE A 122 0.30 14.23 0.50
CA PHE A 122 1.12 13.55 1.49
C PHE A 122 0.38 13.38 2.80
N VAL A 123 0.41 12.16 3.32
CA VAL A 123 -0.22 11.79 4.58
C VAL A 123 0.88 11.38 5.57
N PRO A 124 1.12 12.16 6.65
CA PRO A 124 2.14 11.82 7.63
C PRO A 124 1.72 10.58 8.44
N ALA A 125 2.63 9.63 8.58
CA ALA A 125 2.43 8.44 9.40
C ALA A 125 2.28 8.81 10.88
N SER A 126 1.33 8.19 11.56
CA SER A 126 1.19 8.29 13.02
C SER A 126 2.44 7.76 13.72
N VAL A 127 2.76 8.35 14.88
CA VAL A 127 4.02 8.08 15.61
C VAL A 127 4.27 6.58 15.83
N GLY A 128 3.23 5.83 16.21
CA GLY A 128 3.34 4.41 16.53
C GLY A 128 3.65 3.49 15.34
N VAL A 129 3.47 3.96 14.10
CA VAL A 129 3.69 3.14 12.88
C VAL A 129 4.85 3.63 12.02
N ARG A 130 5.48 4.76 12.33
CA ARG A 130 6.62 5.31 11.58
C ARG A 130 7.75 4.33 11.33
N PRO A 131 8.16 3.46 12.30
CA PRO A 131 9.23 2.50 12.08
C PRO A 131 8.87 1.37 11.10
N ILE A 132 7.57 1.18 10.81
CA ILE A 132 7.10 0.02 10.07
C ILE A 132 7.28 0.24 8.57
N THR A 133 8.15 -0.57 7.96
CA THR A 133 8.32 -0.62 6.50
C THR A 133 8.05 -2.03 6.00
N ALA A 134 7.40 -2.17 4.84
CA ALA A 134 7.19 -3.48 4.23
C ALA A 134 8.51 -4.19 3.92
N THR A 135 9.58 -3.45 3.63
CA THR A 135 10.92 -4.02 3.40
C THR A 135 11.47 -4.68 4.65
N LEU A 136 11.41 -4.03 5.81
CA LEU A 136 11.86 -4.62 7.08
C LEU A 136 10.97 -5.79 7.50
N VAL A 137 9.66 -5.70 7.30
CA VAL A 137 8.74 -6.81 7.57
C VAL A 137 9.11 -8.04 6.73
N ARG A 138 9.39 -7.86 5.43
CA ARG A 138 9.88 -8.97 4.57
C ARG A 138 11.20 -9.55 5.06
N GLN A 139 12.15 -8.71 5.44
CA GLN A 139 13.44 -9.18 5.97
C GLN A 139 13.27 -10.01 7.24
N ILE A 140 12.45 -9.52 8.19
CA ILE A 140 12.14 -10.26 9.43
C ILE A 140 11.51 -11.61 9.10
N ALA A 141 10.50 -11.64 8.22
CA ALA A 141 9.85 -12.87 7.79
C ALA A 141 10.83 -13.85 7.13
N GLN A 142 11.68 -13.38 6.21
CA GLN A 142 12.69 -14.21 5.52
C GLN A 142 13.74 -14.78 6.48
N MET A 143 14.00 -14.12 7.59
CA MET A 143 14.92 -14.59 8.64
C MET A 143 14.22 -15.45 9.70
N GLY A 144 12.94 -15.76 9.54
CA GLY A 144 12.15 -16.57 10.49
C GLY A 144 11.75 -15.82 11.77
N GLY A 145 11.84 -14.49 11.78
CA GLY A 145 11.42 -13.64 12.91
C GLY A 145 9.92 -13.43 12.97
N ASP A 146 9.40 -13.13 14.17
CA ASP A 146 8.00 -12.77 14.36
C ASP A 146 7.75 -11.32 13.91
N PHE A 147 6.93 -11.14 12.89
CA PHE A 147 6.52 -9.85 12.34
C PHE A 147 5.06 -9.48 12.68
N SER A 148 4.41 -10.27 13.55
CA SER A 148 2.98 -10.14 13.87
C SER A 148 2.60 -8.76 14.44
N ALA A 149 3.51 -8.07 15.10
CA ALA A 149 3.29 -6.73 15.64
C ALA A 149 3.18 -5.63 14.56
N PHE A 150 3.64 -5.89 13.34
CA PHE A 150 3.78 -4.89 12.28
C PHE A 150 2.71 -4.99 11.20
N VAL A 151 1.92 -6.07 11.21
CA VAL A 151 0.92 -6.37 10.19
C VAL A 151 -0.47 -6.58 10.80
N PRO A 152 -1.56 -6.40 10.03
CA PRO A 152 -2.91 -6.74 10.49
C PRO A 152 -3.05 -8.23 10.82
N SER A 153 -4.03 -8.58 11.64
CA SER A 153 -4.28 -9.96 12.06
C SER A 153 -4.54 -10.93 10.90
N SER A 154 -5.16 -10.48 9.82
CA SER A 154 -5.41 -11.28 8.64
C SER A 154 -4.14 -11.73 7.90
N VAL A 155 -3.05 -10.95 8.02
CA VAL A 155 -1.73 -11.31 7.45
C VAL A 155 -1.00 -12.33 8.31
N ARG A 156 -1.47 -12.52 9.56
CA ARG A 156 -0.88 -13.45 10.55
C ARG A 156 -1.41 -14.85 10.46
N SER A 157 -2.41 -15.15 9.61
CA SER A 157 -3.03 -16.47 9.53
C SER A 157 -1.97 -17.53 9.26
N GLU A 158 -2.12 -18.71 9.89
CA GLU A 158 -1.14 -19.81 9.83
C GLU A 158 -0.88 -20.28 8.39
N GLU A 159 -1.83 -20.11 7.48
CA GLU A 159 -1.68 -20.42 6.05
C GLU A 159 -0.60 -19.53 5.41
N HIS A 160 -0.61 -18.22 5.65
CA HIS A 160 0.40 -17.31 5.11
C HIS A 160 1.76 -17.47 5.80
N THR A 161 1.77 -17.82 7.09
CA THR A 161 3.02 -18.08 7.83
C THR A 161 3.68 -19.38 7.38
N SER A 162 2.92 -20.42 7.06
CA SER A 162 3.44 -21.71 6.59
C SER A 162 3.99 -21.61 5.16
N GLU A 163 3.39 -20.82 4.27
CA GLU A 163 3.93 -20.56 2.93
C GLU A 163 5.23 -19.76 2.98
N LEU A 164 5.33 -18.78 3.88
CA LEU A 164 6.56 -18.02 4.14
C LEU A 164 7.70 -18.96 4.62
N GLN A 165 7.41 -19.88 5.53
CA GLN A 165 8.39 -20.84 6.01
C GLN A 165 8.79 -21.88 4.94
N SER A 166 7.88 -22.27 4.05
CA SER A 166 8.19 -23.18 2.95
C SER A 166 9.11 -22.55 1.89
N HIS A 167 8.96 -21.24 1.63
CA HIS A 167 9.86 -20.50 0.73
C HIS A 167 11.25 -20.29 1.31
N VAL A 168 11.39 -20.15 2.63
CA VAL A 168 12.70 -20.06 3.32
C VAL A 168 13.45 -21.39 3.24
N ASN A 169 12.77 -22.53 3.34
CA ASN A 169 13.38 -23.85 3.28
C ASN A 169 13.81 -24.30 1.86
N LEU A 170 13.44 -23.57 0.82
CA LEU A 170 13.82 -23.85 -0.58
C LEU A 170 15.08 -23.10 -1.04
N VAL A 171 15.65 -22.23 -0.20
CA VAL A 171 16.82 -21.37 -0.53
C VAL A 171 18.07 -21.76 0.29
N CYS A 172 18.04 -22.83 1.07
CA CYS A 172 19.22 -23.43 1.74
C CYS A 172 19.75 -24.62 0.96
#